data_7754041382160e544d7e23a0a781c2ae
#
_entry.id   7754041382160e544d7e23a0a781c2ae
#
_cell.length_a   1.000
_cell.length_b   1.000
_cell.length_c   1.000
_cell.angle_alpha   90.00
_cell.angle_beta   90.00
_cell.angle_gamma   90.00
#
_symmetry.space_group_name_H-M   'P 1'
#
loop_
_entity.id
_entity.type
_entity.pdbx_description
1 polymer ?
#
loop_
_entity_poly.entity_id
_entity_poly.type
_entity_poly.pdbx_seq_one_letter_code
_entity_poly.pdbx_strand_id
1 'polypeptide(L)'
;MSFYKLDKNKQAVPCSLEEWGMMTREEKIVAKNWFGEIQVSTVFLGVDHSHVFLLEGGPSPILFETMIFGGEWDGYQERFETWEEAVKGHWEACQLADKVSIDREKKLGELGI
;
A
#
# COMPACT_ATOMS: atom_id res chain seq x y z
N MET A 1 -10.02 -13.15 14.38
CA MET A 1 -9.38 -12.08 13.59
C MET A 1 -8.37 -11.36 14.47
N SER A 2 -7.18 -11.16 13.98
CA SER A 2 -6.10 -10.54 14.75
C SER A 2 -5.86 -9.11 14.32
N PHE A 3 -5.62 -8.24 15.29
CA PHE A 3 -5.40 -6.82 15.08
C PHE A 3 -3.98 -6.43 15.44
N TYR A 4 -3.45 -5.44 14.73
CA TYR A 4 -2.08 -4.98 14.89
C TYR A 4 -2.04 -3.46 14.83
N LYS A 5 -1.05 -2.89 15.50
CA LYS A 5 -0.73 -1.46 15.42
C LYS A 5 0.75 -1.32 15.08
N LEU A 6 1.17 -0.12 14.69
CA LEU A 6 2.58 0.18 14.43
C LEU A 6 3.21 0.77 15.68
N ASP A 7 4.37 0.27 16.07
CA ASP A 7 5.15 0.86 17.15
C ASP A 7 5.96 2.06 16.63
N LYS A 8 6.75 2.68 17.50
CA LYS A 8 7.56 3.84 17.13
C LYS A 8 8.62 3.54 16.06
N ASN A 9 8.96 2.28 15.89
CA ASN A 9 9.93 1.83 14.88
C ASN A 9 9.26 1.31 13.60
N LYS A 10 7.95 1.57 13.46
CA LYS A 10 7.15 1.11 12.32
C LYS A 10 7.07 -0.41 12.21
N GLN A 11 7.23 -1.10 13.31
CA GLN A 11 7.03 -2.55 13.35
C GLN A 11 5.60 -2.85 13.79
N ALA A 12 4.96 -3.82 13.13
CA ALA A 12 3.63 -4.23 13.50
C ALA A 12 3.67 -5.06 14.78
N VAL A 13 2.86 -4.69 15.75
CA VAL A 13 2.75 -5.42 17.02
C VAL A 13 1.28 -5.75 17.28
N PRO A 14 0.99 -6.92 17.86
CA PRO A 14 -0.39 -7.29 18.19
C PRO A 14 -1.03 -6.28 19.12
N CYS A 15 -2.32 -6.01 18.91
CA CYS A 15 -3.06 -5.09 19.75
C CYS A 15 -4.53 -5.53 19.88
N SER A 16 -5.27 -4.82 20.71
CA SER A 16 -6.70 -5.05 20.85
C SER A 16 -7.47 -4.39 19.71
N LEU A 17 -8.73 -4.79 19.54
CA LEU A 17 -9.64 -4.15 18.60
C LEU A 17 -9.79 -2.65 18.91
N GLU A 18 -9.85 -2.30 20.20
CA GLU A 18 -9.98 -0.92 20.63
C GLU A 18 -8.77 -0.09 20.24
N GLU A 19 -7.57 -0.61 20.48
CA GLU A 19 -6.33 0.07 20.09
C GLU A 19 -6.23 0.27 18.59
N TRP A 20 -6.58 -0.77 17.83
CA TRP A 20 -6.62 -0.69 16.38
C TRP A 20 -7.62 0.37 15.91
N GLY A 21 -8.80 0.38 16.51
CA GLY A 21 -9.86 1.32 16.16
C GLY A 21 -9.54 2.78 16.50
N MET A 22 -8.60 3.00 17.43
CA MET A 22 -8.16 4.35 17.82
C MET A 22 -7.08 4.92 16.90
N MET A 23 -6.49 4.11 16.02
CA MET A 23 -5.53 4.63 15.05
C MET A 23 -6.22 5.60 14.10
N THR A 24 -5.61 6.75 13.88
CA THR A 24 -6.12 7.73 12.93
C THR A 24 -5.85 7.27 11.49
N ARG A 25 -6.55 7.90 10.55
CA ARG A 25 -6.34 7.64 9.12
C ARG A 25 -4.90 7.95 8.73
N GLU A 26 -4.36 9.07 9.21
CA GLU A 26 -2.99 9.49 8.94
C GLU A 26 -1.96 8.50 9.46
N GLU A 27 -2.18 7.94 10.65
CA GLU A 27 -1.29 6.94 11.23
C GLU A 27 -1.22 5.66 10.40
N LYS A 28 -2.27 5.37 9.63
CA LYS A 28 -2.33 4.19 8.76
C LYS A 28 -1.73 4.41 7.38
N ILE A 29 -1.43 5.65 7.00
CA ILE A 29 -0.82 5.95 5.71
C ILE A 29 0.68 5.69 5.77
N VAL A 30 1.17 4.79 4.92
CA VAL A 30 2.61 4.56 4.75
C VAL A 30 3.17 5.61 3.79
N ALA A 31 2.56 5.75 2.62
CA ALA A 31 2.94 6.74 1.63
C ALA A 31 1.79 6.97 0.65
N LYS A 32 1.75 8.17 0.07
CA LYS A 32 0.74 8.54 -0.92
C LYS A 32 1.37 9.51 -1.90
N ASN A 33 1.29 9.19 -3.19
CA ASN A 33 1.83 10.02 -4.26
C ASN A 33 0.82 10.19 -5.39
N TRP A 34 0.91 11.32 -6.07
CA TRP A 34 0.08 11.64 -7.23
C TRP A 34 0.95 11.84 -8.46
N PHE A 35 0.49 11.31 -9.59
CA PHE A 35 1.10 11.49 -10.91
C PHE A 35 -0.02 11.93 -11.85
N GLY A 36 -0.22 13.25 -11.94
CA GLY A 36 -1.40 13.79 -12.60
C GLY A 36 -2.65 13.36 -11.83
N GLU A 37 -3.55 12.65 -12.49
CA GLU A 37 -4.79 12.15 -11.86
C GLU A 37 -4.63 10.75 -11.26
N ILE A 38 -3.44 10.16 -11.39
CA ILE A 38 -3.16 8.81 -10.89
C ILE A 38 -2.64 8.89 -9.46
N GLN A 39 -3.29 8.18 -8.55
CA GLN A 39 -2.88 8.12 -7.16
C GLN A 39 -2.28 6.76 -6.83
N VAL A 40 -1.12 6.76 -6.20
CA VAL A 40 -0.53 5.56 -5.60
C VAL A 40 -0.64 5.71 -4.09
N SER A 41 -1.29 4.75 -3.45
CA SER A 41 -1.55 4.80 -2.00
C SER A 41 -1.12 3.50 -1.35
N THR A 42 -0.32 3.60 -0.31
CA THR A 42 0.09 2.46 0.50
C THR A 42 -0.33 2.70 1.94
N VAL A 43 -1.05 1.74 2.49
CA VAL A 43 -1.64 1.86 3.82
C VAL A 43 -1.31 0.66 4.70
N PHE A 44 -1.33 0.89 6.01
CA PHE A 44 -1.30 -0.14 7.02
C PHE A 44 -2.74 -0.56 7.32
N LEU A 45 -3.07 -1.81 7.02
CA LEU A 45 -4.41 -2.35 7.24
C LEU A 45 -4.64 -2.67 8.72
N GLY A 46 -3.63 -3.23 9.38
CA GLY A 46 -3.71 -3.59 10.79
C GLY A 46 -4.60 -4.78 11.10
N VAL A 47 -5.19 -5.39 10.09
CA VAL A 47 -5.99 -6.60 10.22
C VAL A 47 -5.36 -7.66 9.34
N ASP A 48 -5.17 -8.85 9.90
CA ASP A 48 -4.57 -9.95 9.14
C ASP A 48 -5.54 -10.44 8.07
N HIS A 49 -5.15 -10.30 6.82
CA HIS A 49 -5.90 -10.75 5.66
C HIS A 49 -5.39 -12.09 5.11
N SER A 50 -4.43 -12.73 5.79
CA SER A 50 -4.00 -14.06 5.38
C SER A 50 -5.11 -15.06 5.69
N HIS A 51 -5.34 -16.00 4.78
CA HIS A 51 -6.36 -17.04 4.95
C HIS A 51 -5.74 -18.38 5.30
N VAL A 52 -4.47 -18.39 5.71
CA VAL A 52 -3.76 -19.61 6.04
C VAL A 52 -3.84 -19.85 7.53
N PHE A 53 -4.90 -20.54 7.94
CA PHE A 53 -5.18 -20.83 9.36
C PHE A 53 -4.60 -22.15 9.85
N LEU A 54 -4.07 -22.95 8.96
CA LEU A 54 -3.93 -24.38 9.23
C LEU A 54 -2.52 -24.84 9.53
N LEU A 55 -1.54 -23.95 9.47
CA LEU A 55 -0.15 -24.32 9.71
C LEU A 55 0.37 -23.63 10.97
N GLU A 56 0.76 -24.44 11.96
CA GLU A 56 1.55 -23.94 13.07
C GLU A 56 2.81 -23.27 12.48
N GLY A 57 3.08 -22.06 12.91
CA GLY A 57 4.16 -21.28 12.32
C GLY A 57 3.88 -20.83 10.90
N GLY A 58 2.60 -20.66 10.55
CA GLY A 58 2.17 -20.16 9.24
C GLY A 58 2.79 -18.81 8.88
N PRO A 59 2.55 -18.32 7.65
CA PRO A 59 3.17 -17.11 7.18
C PRO A 59 2.86 -15.93 8.10
N SER A 60 3.75 -14.93 8.09
CA SER A 60 3.54 -13.68 8.82
C SER A 60 2.25 -13.01 8.36
N PRO A 61 1.57 -12.28 9.25
CA PRO A 61 0.33 -11.61 8.86
C PRO A 61 0.57 -10.60 7.74
N ILE A 62 -0.37 -10.52 6.80
CA ILE A 62 -0.32 -9.58 5.68
C ILE A 62 -1.06 -8.32 6.12
N LEU A 63 -0.32 -7.26 6.39
CA LEU A 63 -0.83 -6.07 7.08
C LEU A 63 -0.76 -4.78 6.30
N PHE A 64 -0.15 -4.78 5.12
CA PHE A 64 0.02 -3.57 4.30
C PHE A 64 -0.50 -3.80 2.89
N GLU A 65 -0.96 -2.72 2.26
CA GLU A 65 -1.51 -2.81 0.91
C GLU A 65 -1.17 -1.55 0.11
N THR A 66 -0.71 -1.77 -1.13
CA THR A 66 -0.54 -0.70 -2.12
C THR A 66 -1.62 -0.83 -3.17
N MET A 67 -2.24 0.29 -3.53
CA MET A 67 -3.21 0.36 -4.62
C MET A 67 -2.91 1.54 -5.53
N ILE A 68 -3.23 1.39 -6.81
CA ILE A 68 -3.18 2.46 -7.79
C ILE A 68 -4.61 2.79 -8.20
N PHE A 69 -4.94 4.07 -8.16
CA PHE A 69 -6.24 4.60 -8.55
C PHE A 69 -6.08 5.50 -9.77
N GLY A 70 -6.77 5.16 -10.83
CA GLY A 70 -6.72 5.91 -12.09
C GLY A 70 -5.67 5.37 -13.07
N GLY A 71 -5.81 5.76 -14.32
CA GLY A 71 -4.88 5.38 -15.38
C GLY A 71 -4.96 3.93 -15.79
N GLU A 72 -3.94 3.49 -16.51
CA GLU A 72 -3.85 2.13 -17.05
C GLU A 72 -3.76 1.07 -15.96
N TRP A 73 -3.13 1.42 -14.85
CA TRP A 73 -2.94 0.51 -13.72
C TRP A 73 -4.03 0.61 -12.66
N ASP A 74 -5.15 1.27 -12.97
CA ASP A 74 -6.27 1.38 -12.04
C ASP A 74 -6.69 0.00 -11.54
N GLY A 75 -6.81 -0.11 -10.21
CA GLY A 75 -7.13 -1.38 -9.58
C GLY A 75 -5.93 -2.26 -9.24
N TYR A 76 -4.70 -1.85 -9.64
CA TYR A 76 -3.49 -2.54 -9.20
C TYR A 76 -3.49 -2.63 -7.67
N GLN A 77 -3.18 -3.82 -7.15
CA GLN A 77 -3.20 -4.08 -5.72
C GLN A 77 -2.08 -5.06 -5.38
N GLU A 78 -1.31 -4.74 -4.36
CA GLU A 78 -0.28 -5.63 -3.85
C GLU A 78 -0.22 -5.53 -2.33
N ARG A 79 -0.01 -6.63 -1.65
CA ARG A 79 0.00 -6.72 -0.19
C ARG A 79 1.35 -7.14 0.33
N PHE A 80 1.68 -6.65 1.53
CA PHE A 80 3.00 -6.85 2.12
C PHE A 80 2.88 -7.20 3.60
N GLU A 81 3.91 -7.86 4.11
CA GLU A 81 3.98 -8.27 5.51
C GLU A 81 4.64 -7.23 6.40
N THR A 82 5.61 -6.47 5.87
CA THR A 82 6.41 -5.53 6.65
C THR A 82 6.33 -4.11 6.09
N TRP A 83 6.66 -3.14 6.95
CA TRP A 83 6.76 -1.74 6.57
C TRP A 83 7.79 -1.56 5.44
N GLU A 84 8.96 -2.19 5.58
CA GLU A 84 10.05 -2.08 4.61
C GLU A 84 9.63 -2.61 3.23
N GLU A 85 8.94 -3.75 3.19
CA GLU A 85 8.41 -4.29 1.95
C GLU A 85 7.35 -3.37 1.36
N ALA A 86 6.50 -2.79 2.20
CA ALA A 86 5.45 -1.87 1.77
C ALA A 86 6.05 -0.59 1.16
N VAL A 87 7.09 -0.04 1.76
CA VAL A 87 7.78 1.15 1.23
C VAL A 87 8.40 0.83 -0.13
N LYS A 88 9.08 -0.29 -0.25
CA LYS A 88 9.67 -0.73 -1.53
C LYS A 88 8.60 -0.92 -2.59
N GLY A 89 7.52 -1.62 -2.24
CA GLY A 89 6.41 -1.87 -3.16
C GLY A 89 5.70 -0.59 -3.58
N HIS A 90 5.60 0.39 -2.67
CA HIS A 90 5.04 1.70 -2.99
C HIS A 90 5.82 2.39 -4.10
N TRP A 91 7.15 2.42 -3.97
CA TRP A 91 7.99 3.08 -4.98
C TRP A 91 7.99 2.33 -6.31
N GLU A 92 7.89 1.02 -6.30
CA GLU A 92 7.73 0.22 -7.53
C GLU A 92 6.41 0.56 -8.22
N ALA A 93 5.32 0.69 -7.45
CA ALA A 93 4.03 1.11 -7.99
C ALA A 93 4.08 2.54 -8.54
N CYS A 94 4.79 3.44 -7.86
CA CYS A 94 5.01 4.80 -8.35
C CYS A 94 5.72 4.83 -9.70
N GLN A 95 6.70 3.95 -9.91
CA GLN A 95 7.39 3.84 -11.18
C GLN A 95 6.45 3.42 -12.30
N LEU A 96 5.52 2.50 -12.02
CA LEU A 96 4.51 2.10 -13.00
C LEU A 96 3.60 3.28 -13.36
N ALA A 97 3.10 3.98 -12.35
CA ALA A 97 2.19 5.11 -12.54
C ALA A 97 2.88 6.28 -13.27
N ASP A 98 4.10 6.59 -12.88
CA ASP A 98 4.89 7.67 -13.48
C ASP A 98 5.22 7.37 -14.94
N LYS A 99 5.59 6.13 -15.24
CA LYS A 99 5.88 5.71 -16.62
C LYS A 99 4.68 5.93 -17.53
N VAL A 100 3.49 5.57 -17.09
CA VAL A 100 2.26 5.79 -17.86
C VAL A 100 2.02 7.28 -18.08
N SER A 101 2.21 8.09 -17.06
CA SER A 101 2.06 9.55 -17.13
C SER A 101 3.05 10.16 -18.13
N ILE A 102 4.33 9.76 -18.04
CA ILE A 102 5.38 10.22 -18.96
C ILE A 102 5.08 9.82 -20.41
N ASP A 103 4.70 8.58 -20.64
CA ASP A 103 4.37 8.08 -21.98
C ASP A 103 3.19 8.85 -22.57
N ARG A 104 2.19 9.20 -21.75
CA ARG A 104 1.03 10.02 -22.17
C ARG A 104 1.46 11.42 -22.57
N GLU A 105 2.28 12.09 -21.78
CA GLU A 105 2.79 13.43 -22.06
C GLU A 105 3.64 13.43 -23.33
N LYS A 106 4.49 12.45 -23.51
CA LYS A 106 5.30 12.28 -24.71
C LYS A 106 4.44 12.13 -25.95
N LYS A 107 3.40 11.32 -25.87
CA LYS A 107 2.46 11.10 -26.96
C LYS A 107 1.72 12.37 -27.35
N LEU A 108 1.30 13.18 -26.36
CA LEU A 108 0.67 14.46 -26.59
C LEU A 108 1.64 15.43 -27.27
N GLY A 109 2.90 15.43 -26.86
CA GLY A 109 3.95 16.23 -27.50
C GLY A 109 4.17 15.86 -28.97
N GLU A 110 4.14 14.57 -29.30
CA GLU A 110 4.26 14.07 -30.67
C GLU A 110 3.10 14.50 -31.54
N LEU A 111 1.93 14.75 -30.96
CA LEU A 111 0.76 15.24 -31.66
C LEU A 111 0.77 16.77 -31.85
N GLY A 112 1.82 17.45 -31.39
CA GLY A 112 1.96 18.89 -31.53
C GLY A 112 1.04 19.71 -30.63
N ILE A 113 0.60 19.11 -29.53
CA ILE A 113 -0.31 19.73 -28.57
C ILE A 113 0.44 20.26 -27.37
#